data_4b9aaf97f74a9d2df027e68b9f0a3476
#
_entry.id   4b9aaf97f74a9d2df027e68b9f0a3476
#
_cell.length_a   1.000
_cell.length_b   1.000
_cell.length_c   1.000
_cell.angle_alpha   90.00
_cell.angle_beta   90.00
_cell.angle_gamma   90.00
#
_symmetry.space_group_name_H-M   'P 1'
#
loop_
_entity.id
_entity.type
_entity.pdbx_description
1 polymer ?
#
loop_
_entity_poly.entity_id
_entity_poly.type
_entity_poly.pdbx_seq_one_letter_code
_entity_poly.pdbx_strand_id
1 'polypeptide(L)'
;MVSKLIQTISKEKLFGKLNFQKLDKNPDFKEDSVREVIVLPILRELGYTQDNIVRSKTLRHPFLKIGSKKKRPITLIPDYVLKVEENFAWVLDAKAPDQKVTDSDNIEQVYSYASHPEIRSTYFALCNGKKFVLFRREQTNKPVLDFALDEIEHYWKKMKMLLSPDSFQAGKLFTYDTTNATAKPAGFDYNNRPLLEEIPVKKQQAKRHFGVHGYFTKQTWNVVSDYIRNYSKPGDLVLDPFGGSGITAVEALMNDRKAIHIDLNPMSVFMVQALVAPVKPSEFSEAFHRVKTAYEKSAPSTEDEIKKALKKYPYPKGFRLPKGSDVGSIEDLFTDNQLAQLAFLKHLINNENDENIRKSLLLAFSSTINKFNRMFHYTKSEGGGDSGPFRYYRYRIAPDPGVLELMDIFETKFKKVLSAKQEIEFKINEATVGNAEIVKGTATDLEWIPKESVDYIYTDPPYGKKIPYLDLSVMWNAWLDL
;
A
#
# COMPACT_ATOMS: atom_id res chain seq x y z
N MET A 1 27.26 3.68 -25.25
CA MET A 1 27.86 4.98 -24.87
C MET A 1 27.10 5.56 -23.68
N VAL A 2 27.22 4.92 -22.51
CA VAL A 2 26.58 5.35 -21.26
C VAL A 2 27.65 5.33 -20.17
N SER A 3 28.52 6.33 -20.21
CA SER A 3 29.36 6.69 -19.06
C SER A 3 29.61 8.20 -19.10
N LYS A 4 28.55 8.99 -18.87
CA LYS A 4 28.72 10.37 -18.42
C LYS A 4 28.70 10.37 -16.89
N LEU A 5 29.93 10.24 -16.34
CA LEU A 5 30.41 10.77 -15.09
C LEU A 5 29.31 11.26 -14.12
N ILE A 6 29.08 10.46 -13.11
CA ILE A 6 28.50 10.93 -11.83
C ILE A 6 29.56 11.89 -11.27
N GLN A 7 29.41 13.20 -11.53
CA GLN A 7 30.26 14.21 -10.91
C GLN A 7 30.01 14.14 -9.40
N THR A 8 31.00 13.66 -8.68
CA THR A 8 31.08 13.79 -7.23
C THR A 8 31.19 15.29 -6.92
N ILE A 9 30.23 15.80 -6.17
CA ILE A 9 30.28 17.18 -5.67
C ILE A 9 31.30 17.25 -4.52
N SER A 10 32.00 18.38 -4.37
CA SER A 10 32.75 18.65 -3.16
C SER A 10 32.15 19.82 -2.38
N LYS A 11 32.16 19.74 -1.06
CA LYS A 11 31.74 20.83 -0.18
C LYS A 11 32.45 22.14 -0.48
N GLU A 12 33.73 22.06 -0.78
CA GLU A 12 34.52 23.22 -1.13
C GLU A 12 34.07 23.90 -2.43
N LYS A 13 33.58 23.10 -3.41
CA LYS A 13 33.01 23.63 -4.64
C LYS A 13 31.69 24.38 -4.35
N LEU A 14 30.87 23.87 -3.44
CA LEU A 14 29.57 24.48 -3.11
C LEU A 14 29.68 25.70 -2.21
N PHE A 15 30.52 25.62 -1.18
CA PHE A 15 30.47 26.54 -0.02
C PHE A 15 31.84 27.16 0.28
N GLY A 16 32.86 26.89 -0.51
CA GLY A 16 34.22 27.31 -0.19
C GLY A 16 34.72 26.75 1.13
N LYS A 17 35.41 27.55 1.92
CA LYS A 17 35.98 27.14 3.23
C LYS A 17 35.02 27.41 4.39
N LEU A 18 33.72 27.18 4.23
CA LEU A 18 32.73 27.42 5.26
C LEU A 18 32.85 26.43 6.42
N ASN A 19 32.85 26.92 7.66
CA ASN A 19 32.86 26.08 8.87
C ASN A 19 31.45 25.90 9.45
N PHE A 20 30.81 24.81 9.12
CA PHE A 20 29.43 24.49 9.53
C PHE A 20 29.21 24.43 11.05
N GLN A 21 30.25 24.06 11.82
CA GLN A 21 30.16 23.93 13.29
C GLN A 21 30.17 25.28 14.02
N LYS A 22 30.57 26.37 13.34
CA LYS A 22 30.65 27.70 13.92
C LYS A 22 29.58 28.67 13.39
N LEU A 23 28.67 28.22 12.55
CA LEU A 23 27.67 29.11 11.94
C LEU A 23 26.72 29.75 12.97
N ASP A 24 26.29 29.01 13.95
CA ASP A 24 25.44 29.47 15.04
C ASP A 24 26.13 30.38 16.04
N LYS A 25 27.46 30.44 16.01
CA LYS A 25 28.29 31.31 16.86
C LYS A 25 28.66 32.63 16.19
N ASN A 26 28.34 32.77 14.91
CA ASN A 26 28.58 33.97 14.16
C ASN A 26 27.34 34.87 14.14
N PRO A 27 27.32 36.00 14.87
CA PRO A 27 26.14 36.87 14.98
C PRO A 27 25.73 37.53 13.65
N ASP A 28 26.67 37.56 12.68
CA ASP A 28 26.43 38.14 11.35
C ASP A 28 25.92 37.10 10.35
N PHE A 29 25.98 35.80 10.68
CA PHE A 29 25.49 34.71 9.82
C PHE A 29 24.04 34.38 10.19
N LYS A 30 23.12 35.07 9.61
CA LYS A 30 21.65 34.96 9.84
C LYS A 30 20.96 34.20 8.72
N GLU A 31 19.64 34.17 8.75
CA GLU A 31 18.79 33.51 7.75
C GLU A 31 19.09 33.96 6.32
N ASP A 32 19.30 35.26 6.09
CA ASP A 32 19.69 35.79 4.78
C ASP A 32 21.02 35.21 4.30
N SER A 33 21.99 35.04 5.21
CA SER A 33 23.27 34.39 4.90
C SER A 33 23.08 32.90 4.53
N VAL A 34 22.17 32.21 5.21
CA VAL A 34 21.82 30.83 4.84
C VAL A 34 21.24 30.77 3.43
N ARG A 35 20.35 31.69 3.10
CA ARG A 35 19.74 31.78 1.77
C ARG A 35 20.78 31.98 0.66
N GLU A 36 21.69 32.93 0.84
CA GLU A 36 22.63 33.32 -0.24
C GLU A 36 23.86 32.42 -0.29
N VAL A 37 24.44 32.03 0.85
CA VAL A 37 25.73 31.34 0.91
C VAL A 37 25.55 29.81 0.84
N ILE A 38 24.40 29.28 1.25
CA ILE A 38 24.16 27.84 1.35
C ILE A 38 23.09 27.39 0.37
N VAL A 39 21.87 27.94 0.48
CA VAL A 39 20.73 27.44 -0.31
C VAL A 39 20.93 27.72 -1.80
N LEU A 40 21.28 28.94 -2.16
CA LEU A 40 21.41 29.32 -3.56
C LEU A 40 22.49 28.55 -4.33
N PRO A 41 23.69 28.28 -3.79
CA PRO A 41 24.67 27.38 -4.42
C PRO A 41 24.14 25.95 -4.63
N ILE A 42 23.43 25.40 -3.66
CA ILE A 42 22.78 24.08 -3.78
C ILE A 42 21.79 24.08 -4.95
N LEU A 43 20.89 25.07 -5.02
CA LEU A 43 19.90 25.17 -6.09
C LEU A 43 20.53 25.27 -7.47
N ARG A 44 21.58 26.07 -7.61
CA ARG A 44 22.32 26.23 -8.87
C ARG A 44 23.01 24.93 -9.30
N GLU A 45 23.62 24.21 -8.38
CA GLU A 45 24.32 22.96 -8.69
C GLU A 45 23.32 21.81 -8.94
N LEU A 46 22.10 21.88 -8.41
CA LEU A 46 20.99 21.00 -8.77
C LEU A 46 20.48 21.26 -10.20
N GLY A 47 20.82 22.40 -10.81
CA GLY A 47 20.45 22.77 -12.18
C GLY A 47 19.35 23.83 -12.27
N TYR A 48 18.99 24.49 -11.18
CA TYR A 48 18.03 25.62 -11.21
C TYR A 48 18.72 26.92 -11.62
N THR A 49 18.08 27.64 -12.55
CA THR A 49 18.50 28.96 -13.03
C THR A 49 17.65 30.06 -12.40
N GLN A 50 17.97 31.32 -12.70
CA GLN A 50 17.17 32.45 -12.21
C GLN A 50 15.71 32.36 -12.66
N ASP A 51 15.44 31.81 -13.84
CA ASP A 51 14.09 31.70 -14.41
C ASP A 51 13.24 30.64 -13.69
N ASN A 52 13.88 29.69 -13.03
CA ASN A 52 13.24 28.60 -12.29
C ASN A 52 13.08 28.89 -10.80
N ILE A 53 13.81 29.88 -10.26
CA ILE A 53 13.84 30.20 -8.84
C ILE A 53 12.93 31.41 -8.58
N VAL A 54 11.73 31.17 -8.07
CA VAL A 54 10.82 32.21 -7.64
C VAL A 54 11.09 32.53 -6.17
N ARG A 55 11.50 33.77 -5.88
CA ARG A 55 11.82 34.25 -4.53
C ARG A 55 10.68 35.02 -3.94
N SER A 56 10.43 34.85 -2.65
CA SER A 56 9.48 35.64 -1.85
C SER A 56 8.10 35.77 -2.52
N LYS A 57 7.58 34.65 -3.06
CA LYS A 57 6.25 34.65 -3.70
C LYS A 57 5.17 34.97 -2.68
N THR A 58 4.45 36.00 -2.89
CA THR A 58 3.33 36.41 -2.01
C THR A 58 2.11 35.51 -2.29
N LEU A 59 1.71 34.70 -1.32
CA LEU A 59 0.53 33.81 -1.37
C LEU A 59 -0.53 34.35 -0.41
N ARG A 60 -1.78 34.42 -0.84
CA ARG A 60 -2.91 34.82 0.00
C ARG A 60 -3.69 33.61 0.42
N HIS A 61 -3.80 33.36 1.72
CA HIS A 61 -4.58 32.20 2.22
C HIS A 61 -6.02 32.29 1.70
N PRO A 62 -6.55 31.26 1.03
CA PRO A 62 -7.83 31.35 0.33
C PRO A 62 -9.02 31.56 1.26
N PHE A 63 -8.95 31.15 2.51
CA PHE A 63 -10.09 31.18 3.44
C PHE A 63 -9.82 31.97 4.73
N LEU A 64 -8.60 31.93 5.26
CA LEU A 64 -8.30 32.57 6.55
C LEU A 64 -8.06 34.03 6.41
N LYS A 65 -8.73 34.81 7.26
CA LYS A 65 -8.62 36.29 7.36
C LYS A 65 -8.45 36.70 8.81
N ILE A 66 -7.55 37.64 9.05
CA ILE A 66 -7.27 38.21 10.37
C ILE A 66 -7.91 39.59 10.48
N GLY A 67 -8.43 39.95 11.66
CA GLY A 67 -8.98 41.25 12.02
C GLY A 67 -10.45 41.19 12.40
N SER A 68 -10.82 41.97 13.43
CA SER A 68 -12.20 42.02 13.95
C SER A 68 -13.11 42.89 13.12
N LYS A 69 -12.66 44.08 12.74
CA LYS A 69 -13.45 45.08 11.96
C LYS A 69 -13.11 45.13 10.48
N LYS A 70 -11.82 45.00 10.11
CA LYS A 70 -11.37 44.88 8.72
C LYS A 70 -10.62 43.56 8.57
N LYS A 71 -11.28 42.52 8.05
CA LYS A 71 -10.70 41.20 7.79
C LYS A 71 -9.71 41.28 6.62
N ARG A 72 -8.44 41.03 6.86
CA ARG A 72 -7.39 40.91 5.83
C ARG A 72 -6.98 39.43 5.66
N PRO A 73 -6.78 38.96 4.42
CA PRO A 73 -6.28 37.58 4.21
C PRO A 73 -4.90 37.41 4.84
N ILE A 74 -4.63 36.24 5.38
CA ILE A 74 -3.28 35.88 5.83
C ILE A 74 -2.39 35.78 4.60
N THR A 75 -1.23 36.41 4.67
CA THR A 75 -0.22 36.40 3.62
C THR A 75 0.89 35.43 4.03
N LEU A 76 1.25 34.51 3.14
CA LEU A 76 2.32 33.57 3.29
C LEU A 76 3.41 33.90 2.26
N ILE A 77 4.67 33.86 2.67
CA ILE A 77 5.80 34.26 1.79
C ILE A 77 6.93 33.24 1.97
N PRO A 78 6.98 32.17 1.14
CA PRO A 78 8.12 31.25 1.11
C PRO A 78 9.36 31.92 0.56
N ASP A 79 10.53 31.54 1.04
CA ASP A 79 11.82 32.05 0.56
C ASP A 79 12.05 31.68 -0.91
N TYR A 80 11.89 30.40 -1.22
CA TYR A 80 12.09 29.86 -2.56
C TYR A 80 10.96 28.93 -2.97
N VAL A 81 10.43 29.18 -4.17
CA VAL A 81 9.54 28.24 -4.87
C VAL A 81 10.22 27.86 -6.18
N LEU A 82 10.51 26.59 -6.35
CA LEU A 82 11.24 26.06 -7.49
C LEU A 82 10.26 25.65 -8.57
N LYS A 83 10.42 26.21 -9.77
CA LYS A 83 9.55 25.99 -10.93
C LYS A 83 10.25 25.07 -11.95
N VAL A 84 9.51 24.11 -12.49
CA VAL A 84 9.96 23.29 -13.62
C VAL A 84 8.86 23.33 -14.67
N GLU A 85 9.19 23.81 -15.85
CA GLU A 85 8.19 24.15 -16.87
C GLU A 85 7.14 25.12 -16.29
N GLU A 86 5.85 24.78 -16.40
CA GLU A 86 4.77 25.61 -15.84
C GLU A 86 4.36 25.20 -14.42
N ASN A 87 4.99 24.20 -13.81
CA ASN A 87 4.61 23.65 -12.51
C ASN A 87 5.58 24.03 -11.40
N PHE A 88 5.08 24.18 -10.19
CA PHE A 88 5.91 24.33 -9.00
C PHE A 88 6.33 22.96 -8.47
N ALA A 89 7.63 22.67 -8.51
CA ALA A 89 8.20 21.38 -8.18
C ALA A 89 8.32 21.17 -6.67
N TRP A 90 8.96 22.10 -5.98
CA TRP A 90 9.16 22.07 -4.54
C TRP A 90 9.38 23.46 -3.94
N VAL A 91 9.24 23.55 -2.62
CA VAL A 91 9.41 24.77 -1.83
C VAL A 91 10.57 24.58 -0.87
N LEU A 92 11.36 25.63 -0.65
CA LEU A 92 12.41 25.64 0.36
C LEU A 92 12.30 26.91 1.19
N ASP A 93 12.42 26.75 2.50
CA ASP A 93 12.47 27.84 3.45
C ASP A 93 13.79 27.77 4.25
N ALA A 94 14.47 28.89 4.35
CA ALA A 94 15.68 29.01 5.15
C ALA A 94 15.31 29.37 6.60
N LYS A 95 16.15 28.98 7.52
CA LYS A 95 16.08 29.36 8.94
C LYS A 95 17.44 29.80 9.43
N ALA A 96 17.47 30.62 10.46
CA ALA A 96 18.74 30.98 11.10
C ALA A 96 19.45 29.74 11.69
N PRO A 97 20.80 29.73 11.75
CA PRO A 97 21.59 28.55 12.18
C PRO A 97 21.29 28.07 13.61
N ASP A 98 20.77 28.91 14.46
CA ASP A 98 20.35 28.60 15.83
C ASP A 98 18.93 28.02 15.91
N GLN A 99 18.13 28.13 14.85
CA GLN A 99 16.78 27.59 14.80
C GLN A 99 16.77 26.11 14.44
N LYS A 100 15.87 25.36 15.05
CA LYS A 100 15.71 23.93 14.80
C LYS A 100 14.78 23.68 13.63
N VAL A 101 15.31 23.21 12.49
CA VAL A 101 14.53 22.94 11.25
C VAL A 101 13.48 21.85 11.40
N THR A 102 13.60 20.98 12.41
CA THR A 102 12.64 19.92 12.71
C THR A 102 11.61 20.31 13.76
N ASP A 103 11.51 21.58 14.13
CA ASP A 103 10.45 22.08 14.99
C ASP A 103 9.11 22.02 14.26
N SER A 104 8.05 21.61 14.97
CA SER A 104 6.70 21.47 14.44
C SER A 104 6.19 22.72 13.75
N ASP A 105 6.42 23.89 14.36
CA ASP A 105 5.95 25.18 13.83
C ASP A 105 6.62 25.53 12.51
N ASN A 106 7.92 25.25 12.38
CA ASN A 106 8.67 25.46 11.15
C ASN A 106 8.20 24.51 10.04
N ILE A 107 7.96 23.25 10.38
CA ILE A 107 7.46 22.24 9.43
C ILE A 107 6.05 22.63 8.96
N GLU A 108 5.15 23.00 9.87
CA GLU A 108 3.78 23.42 9.55
C GLU A 108 3.75 24.65 8.67
N GLN A 109 4.60 25.63 8.95
CA GLN A 109 4.75 26.83 8.14
C GLN A 109 5.08 26.49 6.69
N VAL A 110 6.14 25.69 6.45
CA VAL A 110 6.58 25.38 5.08
C VAL A 110 5.65 24.40 4.39
N TYR A 111 5.03 23.49 5.14
CA TYR A 111 3.94 22.65 4.64
C TYR A 111 2.76 23.50 4.13
N SER A 112 2.40 24.58 4.83
CA SER A 112 1.32 25.47 4.39
C SER A 112 1.64 26.16 3.06
N TYR A 113 2.90 26.49 2.80
CA TYR A 113 3.36 27.01 1.51
C TYR A 113 3.23 25.96 0.40
N ALA A 114 3.76 24.75 0.64
CA ALA A 114 3.74 23.66 -0.31
C ALA A 114 2.32 23.18 -0.68
N SER A 115 1.41 23.25 0.28
CA SER A 115 0.00 22.84 0.13
C SER A 115 -0.91 23.94 -0.40
N HIS A 116 -0.42 25.18 -0.55
CA HIS A 116 -1.21 26.28 -1.06
C HIS A 116 -1.77 25.98 -2.46
N PRO A 117 -3.05 26.33 -2.76
CA PRO A 117 -3.67 26.02 -4.05
C PRO A 117 -2.91 26.50 -5.30
N GLU A 118 -2.17 27.62 -5.16
CA GLU A 118 -1.32 28.15 -6.23
C GLU A 118 0.02 27.43 -6.38
N ILE A 119 0.44 26.62 -5.42
CA ILE A 119 1.76 25.95 -5.41
C ILE A 119 1.60 24.46 -5.66
N ARG A 120 0.98 23.74 -4.74
CA ARG A 120 0.77 22.27 -4.78
C ARG A 120 2.03 21.49 -5.13
N SER A 121 3.17 21.86 -4.54
CA SER A 121 4.44 21.23 -4.82
C SER A 121 4.51 19.80 -4.28
N THR A 122 5.36 18.97 -4.88
CA THR A 122 5.57 17.57 -4.46
C THR A 122 6.34 17.49 -3.15
N TYR A 123 7.37 18.33 -3.01
CA TYR A 123 8.24 18.34 -1.85
C TYR A 123 8.30 19.72 -1.21
N PHE A 124 8.69 19.75 0.06
CA PHE A 124 9.13 20.96 0.75
C PHE A 124 10.35 20.68 1.62
N ALA A 125 11.21 21.65 1.74
CA ALA A 125 12.45 21.53 2.46
C ALA A 125 12.67 22.70 3.43
N LEU A 126 13.42 22.41 4.48
CA LEU A 126 13.93 23.40 5.43
C LEU A 126 15.46 23.28 5.52
N CYS A 127 16.14 24.43 5.60
CA CYS A 127 17.58 24.48 5.73
C CYS A 127 17.98 25.62 6.68
N ASN A 128 18.79 25.33 7.71
CA ASN A 128 19.33 26.35 8.62
C ASN A 128 20.83 26.55 8.47
N GLY A 129 21.41 26.06 7.38
CA GLY A 129 22.85 26.16 7.16
C GLY A 129 23.65 25.05 7.83
N LYS A 130 23.13 24.38 8.83
CA LYS A 130 23.77 23.21 9.50
C LYS A 130 23.10 21.91 9.11
N LYS A 131 21.80 21.95 8.87
CA LYS A 131 20.96 20.79 8.58
C LYS A 131 20.06 21.08 7.39
N PHE A 132 19.85 20.05 6.56
CA PHE A 132 18.87 20.05 5.47
C PHE A 132 17.85 18.94 5.72
N VAL A 133 16.56 19.28 5.65
CA VAL A 133 15.47 18.33 5.83
C VAL A 133 14.49 18.47 4.67
N LEU A 134 14.14 17.36 4.04
CA LEU A 134 13.19 17.29 2.94
C LEU A 134 12.00 16.42 3.32
N PHE A 135 10.83 16.93 3.11
CA PHE A 135 9.58 16.19 3.28
C PHE A 135 8.84 16.06 1.96
N ARG A 136 8.08 14.97 1.83
CA ARG A 136 7.03 14.88 0.83
C ARG A 136 5.76 15.55 1.40
N ARG A 137 5.05 16.33 0.60
CA ARG A 137 3.85 17.04 1.06
C ARG A 137 2.79 16.09 1.63
N GLU A 138 2.62 14.91 1.02
CA GLU A 138 1.67 13.88 1.47
C GLU A 138 2.13 13.07 2.69
N GLN A 139 3.40 13.22 3.11
CA GLN A 139 3.98 12.44 4.20
C GLN A 139 4.88 13.29 5.10
N THR A 140 4.27 14.01 6.04
CA THR A 140 4.97 14.95 6.93
C THR A 140 5.52 14.34 8.22
N ASN A 141 5.12 13.11 8.54
CA ASN A 141 5.53 12.42 9.76
C ASN A 141 6.97 11.84 9.70
N LYS A 142 7.53 11.71 8.49
CA LYS A 142 8.89 11.21 8.27
C LYS A 142 9.55 11.95 7.11
N PRO A 143 10.74 12.55 7.31
CA PRO A 143 11.47 13.18 6.23
C PRO A 143 11.99 12.15 5.21
N VAL A 144 12.02 12.55 3.94
CA VAL A 144 12.63 11.78 2.83
C VAL A 144 14.16 11.89 2.88
N LEU A 145 14.65 13.09 3.26
CA LEU A 145 16.05 13.37 3.55
C LEU A 145 16.15 14.11 4.89
N ASP A 146 17.09 13.73 5.71
CA ASP A 146 17.45 14.38 6.96
C ASP A 146 18.94 14.18 7.20
N PHE A 147 19.75 15.23 7.01
CA PHE A 147 21.20 15.12 7.15
C PHE A 147 21.87 16.45 7.53
N ALA A 148 23.04 16.35 8.11
CA ALA A 148 23.89 17.51 8.39
C ALA A 148 24.57 17.99 7.10
N LEU A 149 24.58 19.30 6.84
CA LEU A 149 25.10 19.86 5.59
C LEU A 149 26.60 19.62 5.35
N ASP A 150 27.37 19.34 6.38
CA ASP A 150 28.76 18.88 6.25
C ASP A 150 28.88 17.46 5.64
N GLU A 151 27.78 16.71 5.58
CA GLU A 151 27.67 15.39 4.94
C GLU A 151 27.03 15.43 3.55
N ILE A 152 26.80 16.61 2.97
CA ILE A 152 26.06 16.77 1.71
C ILE A 152 26.62 15.95 0.55
N GLU A 153 27.94 15.72 0.51
CA GLU A 153 28.60 14.92 -0.52
C GLU A 153 28.02 13.49 -0.58
N HIS A 154 27.76 12.91 0.61
CA HIS A 154 27.17 11.58 0.74
C HIS A 154 25.72 11.53 0.23
N TYR A 155 24.95 12.59 0.49
CA TYR A 155 23.54 12.67 0.12
C TYR A 155 23.30 13.28 -1.27
N TRP A 156 24.33 13.83 -1.93
CA TRP A 156 24.18 14.59 -3.17
C TRP A 156 23.50 13.82 -4.28
N LYS A 157 23.88 12.56 -4.49
CA LYS A 157 23.27 11.71 -5.51
C LYS A 157 21.75 11.57 -5.28
N LYS A 158 21.34 11.34 -4.05
CA LYS A 158 19.92 11.22 -3.68
C LYS A 158 19.18 12.55 -3.80
N MET A 159 19.81 13.66 -3.38
CA MET A 159 19.27 15.00 -3.60
C MET A 159 19.04 15.29 -5.09
N LYS A 160 20.01 15.00 -5.93
CA LYS A 160 19.91 15.23 -7.38
C LYS A 160 18.80 14.38 -8.01
N MET A 161 18.67 13.13 -7.60
CA MET A 161 17.59 12.25 -8.05
C MET A 161 16.19 12.74 -7.66
N LEU A 162 16.05 13.41 -6.52
CA LEU A 162 14.75 13.86 -6.01
C LEU A 162 14.42 15.30 -6.41
N LEU A 163 15.42 16.18 -6.52
CA LEU A 163 15.21 17.62 -6.52
C LEU A 163 15.75 18.34 -7.77
N SER A 164 16.48 17.67 -8.68
CA SER A 164 16.89 18.33 -9.93
C SER A 164 15.68 18.64 -10.84
N PRO A 165 15.75 19.67 -11.70
CA PRO A 165 14.68 19.94 -12.66
C PRO A 165 14.32 18.72 -13.51
N ASP A 166 15.32 17.93 -13.91
CA ASP A 166 15.13 16.70 -14.69
C ASP A 166 14.23 15.66 -13.96
N SER A 167 14.22 15.69 -12.63
CA SER A 167 13.41 14.78 -11.81
C SER A 167 11.90 15.09 -11.87
N PHE A 168 11.54 16.28 -12.31
CA PHE A 168 10.15 16.73 -12.42
C PHE A 168 9.66 16.84 -13.87
N GLN A 169 10.54 16.60 -14.86
CA GLN A 169 10.13 16.59 -16.26
C GLN A 169 9.41 15.29 -16.59
N ALA A 170 8.21 15.40 -17.17
CA ALA A 170 7.43 14.27 -17.62
C ALA A 170 8.26 13.38 -18.59
N GLY A 171 8.32 12.09 -18.30
CA GLY A 171 8.89 11.10 -19.21
C GLY A 171 10.36 10.72 -19.00
N LYS A 172 11.11 11.30 -18.05
CA LYS A 172 12.55 10.97 -17.87
C LYS A 172 12.88 9.99 -16.73
N LEU A 173 11.97 9.65 -15.85
CA LEU A 173 12.31 8.92 -14.62
C LEU A 173 12.22 7.41 -14.67
N PHE A 174 11.56 6.79 -15.63
CA PHE A 174 11.59 5.34 -15.79
C PHE A 174 11.42 4.96 -17.26
N THR A 175 12.49 4.42 -17.86
CA THR A 175 12.32 3.53 -19.01
C THR A 175 11.76 2.21 -18.48
N TYR A 176 10.47 2.14 -18.28
CA TYR A 176 9.79 0.87 -18.24
C TYR A 176 9.88 0.28 -19.65
N ASP A 177 10.19 -0.99 -19.73
CA ASP A 177 10.17 -1.69 -21.00
C ASP A 177 8.73 -1.72 -21.53
N THR A 178 8.36 -0.71 -22.34
CA THR A 178 7.05 -0.59 -22.97
C THR A 178 6.90 -1.53 -24.17
N THR A 179 7.88 -2.42 -24.39
CA THR A 179 7.84 -3.36 -25.53
C THR A 179 6.65 -4.32 -25.48
N ASN A 180 5.99 -4.47 -24.30
CA ASN A 180 4.73 -5.21 -24.14
C ASN A 180 3.48 -4.33 -24.01
N ALA A 181 3.59 -3.01 -24.13
CA ALA A 181 2.42 -2.16 -24.21
C ALA A 181 1.72 -2.40 -25.55
N THR A 182 0.64 -3.17 -25.55
CA THR A 182 -0.23 -3.29 -26.72
C THR A 182 -0.67 -1.88 -27.12
N ALA A 183 -0.41 -1.51 -28.39
CA ALA A 183 -0.80 -0.21 -28.93
C ALA A 183 -2.28 0.03 -28.62
N LYS A 184 -2.60 1.19 -28.02
CA LYS A 184 -3.98 1.55 -27.70
C LYS A 184 -4.79 1.56 -29.00
N PRO A 185 -5.90 0.81 -29.11
CA PRO A 185 -6.71 0.83 -30.30
C PRO A 185 -7.17 2.27 -30.59
N ALA A 186 -6.97 2.74 -31.81
CA ALA A 186 -7.47 4.03 -32.26
C ALA A 186 -9.00 4.11 -32.08
N GLY A 187 -9.49 5.23 -31.57
CA GLY A 187 -10.93 5.52 -31.54
C GLY A 187 -11.64 5.35 -30.18
N PHE A 188 -10.96 5.03 -29.07
CA PHE A 188 -11.58 5.06 -27.75
C PHE A 188 -11.41 6.45 -27.13
N ASP A 189 -12.51 7.17 -26.95
CA ASP A 189 -12.51 8.48 -26.30
C ASP A 189 -12.71 8.34 -24.79
N TYR A 190 -11.63 8.45 -24.03
CA TYR A 190 -11.65 8.35 -22.57
C TYR A 190 -12.33 9.55 -21.90
N ASN A 191 -12.35 10.71 -22.55
CA ASN A 191 -12.86 11.97 -21.98
C ASN A 191 -14.38 12.09 -22.11
N ASN A 192 -14.97 11.49 -23.15
CA ASN A 192 -16.40 11.62 -23.45
C ASN A 192 -17.17 10.31 -23.22
N ARG A 193 -16.74 9.50 -22.21
CA ARG A 193 -17.53 8.32 -21.83
C ARG A 193 -18.82 8.73 -21.13
N PRO A 194 -19.95 8.16 -21.48
CA PRO A 194 -21.20 8.44 -20.81
C PRO A 194 -21.13 7.99 -19.35
N LEU A 195 -21.72 8.75 -18.44
CA LEU A 195 -21.95 8.30 -17.07
C LEU A 195 -22.87 7.07 -17.11
N LEU A 196 -22.52 6.08 -16.29
CA LEU A 196 -23.38 4.92 -16.12
C LEU A 196 -24.62 5.32 -15.31
N GLU A 197 -25.76 4.85 -15.76
CA GLU A 197 -26.99 4.87 -14.99
C GLU A 197 -26.88 3.90 -13.80
N GLU A 198 -27.94 3.82 -12.97
CA GLU A 198 -28.00 2.88 -11.85
C GLU A 198 -27.78 1.44 -12.32
N ILE A 199 -26.77 0.79 -11.73
CA ILE A 199 -26.44 -0.61 -12.04
C ILE A 199 -27.09 -1.50 -11.01
N PRO A 200 -28.05 -2.38 -11.37
CA PRO A 200 -28.66 -3.31 -10.44
C PRO A 200 -27.62 -4.25 -9.83
N VAL A 201 -27.58 -4.31 -8.51
CA VAL A 201 -26.69 -5.23 -7.79
C VAL A 201 -27.17 -6.67 -7.96
N LYS A 202 -26.35 -7.52 -8.60
CA LYS A 202 -26.60 -8.94 -8.74
C LYS A 202 -26.26 -9.69 -7.46
N LYS A 203 -26.79 -10.90 -7.30
CA LYS A 203 -26.48 -11.78 -6.18
C LYS A 203 -24.96 -12.02 -6.11
N GLN A 204 -24.33 -11.61 -5.02
CA GLN A 204 -22.87 -11.61 -4.88
C GLN A 204 -22.30 -12.96 -4.42
N GLN A 205 -23.05 -13.70 -3.62
CA GLN A 205 -22.57 -14.83 -2.82
C GLN A 205 -22.07 -16.05 -3.60
N ALA A 206 -22.44 -16.19 -4.86
CA ALA A 206 -22.15 -17.39 -5.65
C ALA A 206 -21.13 -17.16 -6.75
N LYS A 207 -20.43 -16.03 -6.76
CA LYS A 207 -19.55 -15.69 -7.87
C LYS A 207 -18.08 -15.61 -7.46
N ARG A 208 -17.24 -16.34 -8.18
CA ARG A 208 -15.80 -16.23 -8.25
C ARG A 208 -15.13 -16.00 -6.89
N HIS A 209 -14.32 -14.98 -6.88
CA HIS A 209 -13.58 -14.50 -5.73
C HIS A 209 -14.44 -14.08 -4.54
N PHE A 210 -15.69 -13.68 -4.75
CA PHE A 210 -16.52 -13.16 -3.67
C PHE A 210 -16.80 -14.20 -2.57
N GLY A 211 -17.01 -15.45 -2.93
CA GLY A 211 -17.32 -16.55 -2.00
C GLY A 211 -16.11 -17.23 -1.36
N VAL A 212 -14.90 -16.93 -1.80
CA VAL A 212 -13.69 -17.68 -1.44
C VAL A 212 -13.20 -17.38 -0.03
N HIS A 213 -13.13 -16.11 0.33
CA HIS A 213 -12.62 -15.66 1.64
C HIS A 213 -13.43 -14.48 2.15
N GLY A 214 -13.52 -14.33 3.47
CA GLY A 214 -14.05 -13.12 4.10
C GLY A 214 -13.13 -11.93 3.93
N TYR A 215 -13.69 -10.72 3.84
CA TYR A 215 -12.97 -9.46 3.97
C TYR A 215 -13.92 -8.42 4.56
N PHE A 216 -13.39 -7.39 5.22
CA PHE A 216 -14.20 -6.46 6.04
C PHE A 216 -15.19 -5.64 5.22
N THR A 217 -14.75 -5.23 4.03
CA THR A 217 -15.59 -4.54 3.04
C THR A 217 -15.32 -5.14 1.67
N LYS A 218 -16.38 -5.46 0.93
CA LYS A 218 -16.27 -5.96 -0.44
C LYS A 218 -17.18 -5.16 -1.33
N GLN A 219 -16.61 -4.65 -2.42
CA GLN A 219 -17.37 -4.01 -3.48
C GLN A 219 -18.24 -5.04 -4.24
N THR A 220 -19.29 -4.57 -4.86
CA THR A 220 -20.17 -5.41 -5.67
C THR A 220 -19.52 -5.71 -7.01
N TRP A 221 -19.14 -6.98 -7.26
CA TRP A 221 -18.33 -7.36 -8.42
C TRP A 221 -18.92 -6.93 -9.77
N ASN A 222 -20.24 -7.01 -9.97
CA ASN A 222 -20.86 -6.66 -11.24
C ASN A 222 -20.86 -5.14 -11.49
N VAL A 223 -20.98 -4.33 -10.46
CA VAL A 223 -20.87 -2.87 -10.56
C VAL A 223 -19.45 -2.49 -10.95
N VAL A 224 -18.45 -3.05 -10.25
CA VAL A 224 -17.03 -2.83 -10.58
C VAL A 224 -16.73 -3.24 -12.02
N SER A 225 -17.20 -4.43 -12.44
CA SER A 225 -17.04 -4.93 -13.81
C SER A 225 -17.64 -3.99 -14.86
N ASP A 226 -18.83 -3.45 -14.59
CA ASP A 226 -19.51 -2.54 -15.52
C ASP A 226 -18.79 -1.18 -15.63
N TYR A 227 -18.30 -0.65 -14.51
CA TYR A 227 -17.44 0.55 -14.51
C TYR A 227 -16.13 0.33 -15.30
N ILE A 228 -15.43 -0.78 -15.05
CA ILE A 228 -14.20 -1.10 -15.79
C ILE A 228 -14.48 -1.20 -17.29
N ARG A 229 -15.54 -1.88 -17.71
CA ARG A 229 -15.90 -2.02 -19.13
C ARG A 229 -16.27 -0.71 -19.79
N ASN A 230 -16.97 0.17 -19.06
CA ASN A 230 -17.41 1.45 -19.60
C ASN A 230 -16.25 2.44 -19.77
N TYR A 231 -15.33 2.50 -18.80
CA TYR A 231 -14.29 3.53 -18.76
C TYR A 231 -12.91 3.07 -19.21
N SER A 232 -12.78 1.81 -19.61
CA SER A 232 -11.56 1.26 -20.21
C SER A 232 -11.88 0.31 -21.37
N LYS A 233 -10.87 -0.11 -22.12
CA LYS A 233 -10.97 -1.10 -23.17
C LYS A 233 -10.05 -2.29 -22.91
N PRO A 234 -10.24 -3.43 -23.61
CA PRO A 234 -9.30 -4.56 -23.52
C PRO A 234 -7.86 -4.13 -23.75
N GLY A 235 -6.94 -4.64 -22.93
CA GLY A 235 -5.53 -4.30 -22.93
C GLY A 235 -5.13 -3.11 -22.05
N ASP A 236 -6.09 -2.29 -21.61
CA ASP A 236 -5.81 -1.16 -20.70
C ASP A 236 -5.35 -1.61 -19.32
N LEU A 237 -4.59 -0.75 -18.65
CA LEU A 237 -4.11 -0.94 -17.29
C LEU A 237 -5.05 -0.28 -16.29
N VAL A 238 -5.62 -1.09 -15.40
CA VAL A 238 -6.49 -0.65 -14.29
C VAL A 238 -5.71 -0.68 -12.98
N LEU A 239 -5.73 0.41 -12.23
CA LEU A 239 -5.08 0.53 -10.92
C LEU A 239 -6.13 0.61 -9.81
N ASP A 240 -5.91 -0.18 -8.74
CA ASP A 240 -6.57 0.00 -7.45
C ASP A 240 -5.51 0.12 -6.34
N PRO A 241 -5.22 1.35 -5.86
CA PRO A 241 -4.22 1.59 -4.82
C PRO A 241 -4.73 1.32 -3.40
N PHE A 242 -5.99 0.87 -3.25
CA PHE A 242 -6.62 0.41 -2.01
C PHE A 242 -7.35 -0.91 -2.25
N GLY A 243 -6.66 -1.87 -2.84
CA GLY A 243 -7.24 -3.03 -3.51
C GLY A 243 -8.09 -3.97 -2.66
N GLY A 244 -7.90 -3.99 -1.34
CA GLY A 244 -8.74 -4.71 -0.39
C GLY A 244 -8.92 -6.19 -0.75
N SER A 245 -10.16 -6.60 -1.04
CA SER A 245 -10.47 -7.99 -1.41
C SER A 245 -10.08 -8.38 -2.85
N GLY A 246 -9.54 -7.45 -3.66
CA GLY A 246 -9.06 -7.70 -5.01
C GLY A 246 -10.13 -7.72 -6.10
N ILE A 247 -11.35 -7.25 -5.80
CA ILE A 247 -12.45 -7.28 -6.79
C ILE A 247 -12.07 -6.52 -8.05
N THR A 248 -11.49 -5.33 -7.92
CA THR A 248 -11.06 -4.50 -9.06
C THR A 248 -10.06 -5.25 -9.94
N ALA A 249 -9.03 -5.86 -9.35
CA ALA A 249 -8.01 -6.59 -10.10
C ALA A 249 -8.60 -7.80 -10.82
N VAL A 250 -9.40 -8.61 -10.13
CA VAL A 250 -10.02 -9.80 -10.72
C VAL A 250 -10.98 -9.43 -11.84
N GLU A 251 -11.84 -8.41 -11.65
CA GLU A 251 -12.78 -7.98 -12.68
C GLU A 251 -12.06 -7.32 -13.87
N ALA A 252 -10.94 -6.63 -13.65
CA ALA A 252 -10.10 -6.13 -14.74
C ALA A 252 -9.56 -7.28 -15.61
N LEU A 253 -8.95 -8.29 -14.99
CA LEU A 253 -8.43 -9.47 -15.67
C LEU A 253 -9.53 -10.26 -16.40
N MET A 254 -10.68 -10.44 -15.76
CA MET A 254 -11.84 -11.14 -16.35
C MET A 254 -12.43 -10.41 -17.56
N ASN A 255 -12.15 -9.14 -17.71
CA ASN A 255 -12.57 -8.31 -18.84
C ASN A 255 -11.39 -7.98 -19.79
N ASP A 256 -10.32 -8.77 -19.80
CA ASP A 256 -9.15 -8.62 -20.68
C ASP A 256 -8.34 -7.33 -20.46
N ARG A 257 -8.36 -6.76 -19.25
CA ARG A 257 -7.52 -5.65 -18.84
C ARG A 257 -6.33 -6.16 -18.05
N LYS A 258 -5.30 -5.34 -17.93
CA LYS A 258 -4.22 -5.51 -16.97
C LYS A 258 -4.63 -4.91 -15.64
N ALA A 259 -4.04 -5.37 -14.53
CA ALA A 259 -4.39 -4.88 -13.20
C ALA A 259 -3.16 -4.65 -12.33
N ILE A 260 -3.17 -3.52 -11.61
CA ILE A 260 -2.27 -3.28 -10.47
C ILE A 260 -3.14 -3.20 -9.22
N HIS A 261 -2.87 -4.09 -8.28
CA HIS A 261 -3.50 -4.13 -6.96
C HIS A 261 -2.47 -3.79 -5.90
N ILE A 262 -2.74 -2.76 -5.11
CA ILE A 262 -1.86 -2.34 -4.01
C ILE A 262 -2.67 -2.33 -2.73
N ASP A 263 -2.12 -2.90 -1.66
CA ASP A 263 -2.71 -2.82 -0.32
C ASP A 263 -1.62 -2.85 0.75
N LEU A 264 -1.85 -2.13 1.85
CA LEU A 264 -0.98 -2.18 3.04
C LEU A 264 -1.12 -3.49 3.80
N ASN A 265 -2.29 -4.14 3.69
CA ASN A 265 -2.63 -5.35 4.44
C ASN A 265 -2.05 -6.59 3.73
N PRO A 266 -1.07 -7.29 4.34
CA PRO A 266 -0.50 -8.50 3.74
C PRO A 266 -1.55 -9.57 3.41
N MET A 267 -2.60 -9.70 4.24
CA MET A 267 -3.71 -10.62 3.98
C MET A 267 -4.41 -10.30 2.65
N SER A 268 -4.65 -9.02 2.34
CA SER A 268 -5.22 -8.59 1.06
C SER A 268 -4.37 -9.06 -0.11
N VAL A 269 -3.09 -8.74 -0.06
CA VAL A 269 -2.11 -9.10 -1.10
C VAL A 269 -2.05 -10.62 -1.31
N PHE A 270 -1.92 -11.38 -0.20
CA PHE A 270 -1.90 -12.85 -0.25
C PHE A 270 -3.18 -13.42 -0.88
N MET A 271 -4.36 -12.94 -0.45
CA MET A 271 -5.64 -13.43 -0.97
C MET A 271 -5.75 -13.27 -2.49
N VAL A 272 -5.34 -12.11 -3.01
CA VAL A 272 -5.41 -11.83 -4.44
C VAL A 272 -4.36 -12.63 -5.21
N GLN A 273 -3.12 -12.67 -4.72
CA GLN A 273 -2.07 -13.51 -5.32
C GLN A 273 -2.48 -14.98 -5.37
N ALA A 274 -3.02 -15.53 -4.29
CA ALA A 274 -3.47 -16.91 -4.24
C ALA A 274 -4.68 -17.15 -5.17
N LEU A 275 -5.58 -16.20 -5.29
CA LEU A 275 -6.75 -16.33 -6.16
C LEU A 275 -6.37 -16.31 -7.64
N VAL A 276 -5.49 -15.38 -8.07
CA VAL A 276 -5.08 -15.26 -9.48
C VAL A 276 -3.96 -16.24 -9.87
N ALA A 277 -3.32 -16.90 -8.91
CA ALA A 277 -2.31 -17.92 -9.19
C ALA A 277 -2.87 -18.99 -10.13
N PRO A 278 -2.25 -19.28 -11.28
CA PRO A 278 -2.75 -20.28 -12.22
C PRO A 278 -2.55 -21.68 -11.63
N VAL A 279 -3.62 -22.46 -11.65
CA VAL A 279 -3.59 -23.87 -11.24
C VAL A 279 -4.54 -24.65 -12.13
N LYS A 280 -4.15 -25.89 -12.50
CA LYS A 280 -5.07 -26.79 -13.16
C LYS A 280 -6.02 -27.40 -12.11
N PRO A 281 -7.34 -27.33 -12.30
CA PRO A 281 -8.32 -27.83 -11.33
C PRO A 281 -8.13 -29.29 -10.93
N SER A 282 -7.69 -30.14 -11.86
CA SER A 282 -7.37 -31.55 -11.59
C SER A 282 -6.20 -31.72 -10.62
N GLU A 283 -5.06 -31.07 -10.90
CA GLU A 283 -3.85 -31.11 -10.07
C GLU A 283 -4.11 -30.51 -8.67
N PHE A 284 -4.89 -29.45 -8.60
CA PHE A 284 -5.32 -28.84 -7.34
C PHE A 284 -6.20 -29.79 -6.51
N SER A 285 -7.12 -30.53 -7.17
CA SER A 285 -7.97 -31.54 -6.52
C SER A 285 -7.15 -32.72 -6.02
N GLU A 286 -6.18 -33.21 -6.80
CA GLU A 286 -5.28 -34.29 -6.37
C GLU A 286 -4.43 -33.88 -5.16
N ALA A 287 -3.91 -32.65 -5.15
CA ALA A 287 -3.15 -32.13 -4.02
C ALA A 287 -4.01 -32.04 -2.75
N PHE A 288 -5.24 -31.57 -2.87
CA PHE A 288 -6.18 -31.58 -1.74
C PHE A 288 -6.42 -33.00 -1.20
N HIS A 289 -6.62 -33.99 -2.08
CA HIS A 289 -6.83 -35.38 -1.65
C HIS A 289 -5.60 -35.97 -0.96
N ARG A 290 -4.37 -35.64 -1.43
CA ARG A 290 -3.14 -36.03 -0.74
C ARG A 290 -3.09 -35.46 0.68
N VAL A 291 -3.36 -34.15 0.83
CA VAL A 291 -3.38 -33.46 2.13
C VAL A 291 -4.47 -34.03 3.04
N LYS A 292 -5.68 -34.25 2.52
CA LYS A 292 -6.81 -34.84 3.28
C LYS A 292 -6.46 -36.24 3.79
N THR A 293 -5.99 -37.11 2.94
CA THR A 293 -5.61 -38.50 3.32
C THR A 293 -4.51 -38.52 4.37
N ALA A 294 -3.48 -37.66 4.22
CA ALA A 294 -2.41 -37.55 5.21
C ALA A 294 -2.90 -37.00 6.55
N TYR A 295 -3.82 -36.04 6.51
CA TYR A 295 -4.44 -35.48 7.71
C TYR A 295 -5.29 -36.53 8.45
N GLU A 296 -6.21 -37.21 7.76
CA GLU A 296 -7.11 -38.24 8.34
C GLU A 296 -6.33 -39.40 8.96
N LYS A 297 -5.16 -39.73 8.39
CA LYS A 297 -4.28 -40.80 8.91
C LYS A 297 -3.57 -40.40 10.21
N SER A 298 -3.25 -39.12 10.43
CA SER A 298 -2.26 -38.75 11.46
C SER A 298 -2.61 -37.47 12.22
N ALA A 299 -3.86 -36.99 12.11
CA ALA A 299 -4.30 -35.82 12.86
C ALA A 299 -4.21 -36.05 14.38
N PRO A 300 -3.67 -35.08 15.14
CA PRO A 300 -3.58 -35.22 16.59
C PRO A 300 -4.99 -35.24 17.20
N SER A 301 -5.29 -36.24 18.05
CA SER A 301 -6.60 -36.47 18.64
C SER A 301 -6.55 -36.71 20.16
N THR A 302 -5.47 -37.30 20.65
CA THR A 302 -5.27 -37.53 22.08
C THR A 302 -4.49 -36.40 22.73
N GLU A 303 -4.60 -36.20 24.03
CA GLU A 303 -3.86 -35.13 24.76
C GLU A 303 -2.35 -35.18 24.50
N ASP A 304 -1.77 -36.43 24.49
CA ASP A 304 -0.34 -36.59 24.24
C ASP A 304 0.05 -36.24 22.80
N GLU A 305 -0.78 -36.59 21.81
CA GLU A 305 -0.58 -36.20 20.43
C GLU A 305 -0.70 -34.70 20.22
N ILE A 306 -1.68 -34.08 20.85
CA ILE A 306 -1.85 -32.61 20.85
C ILE A 306 -0.60 -31.93 21.43
N LYS A 307 -0.13 -32.35 22.61
CA LYS A 307 1.08 -31.80 23.22
C LYS A 307 2.33 -31.99 22.35
N LYS A 308 2.45 -33.15 21.70
CA LYS A 308 3.55 -33.43 20.74
C LYS A 308 3.44 -32.56 19.50
N ALA A 309 2.25 -32.40 18.94
CA ALA A 309 2.00 -31.59 17.76
C ALA A 309 2.32 -30.10 18.01
N LEU A 310 1.90 -29.54 19.15
CA LEU A 310 2.19 -28.15 19.54
C LEU A 310 3.70 -27.90 19.81
N LYS A 311 4.48 -28.92 20.10
CA LYS A 311 5.94 -28.81 20.19
C LYS A 311 6.62 -28.94 18.82
N LYS A 312 6.03 -29.69 17.90
CA LYS A 312 6.63 -30.04 16.62
C LYS A 312 6.28 -29.06 15.50
N TYR A 313 5.03 -28.62 15.42
CA TYR A 313 4.53 -27.81 14.32
C TYR A 313 4.36 -26.36 14.73
N PRO A 314 4.85 -25.39 13.93
CA PRO A 314 4.74 -23.97 14.25
C PRO A 314 3.29 -23.48 14.17
N TYR A 315 2.91 -22.64 15.12
CA TYR A 315 1.64 -21.89 15.16
C TYR A 315 1.90 -20.48 15.71
N PRO A 316 0.98 -19.52 15.56
CA PRO A 316 1.13 -18.14 16.04
C PRO A 316 1.19 -18.08 17.57
N LYS A 317 2.35 -18.23 18.16
CA LYS A 317 2.58 -18.18 19.61
C LYS A 317 3.14 -16.81 20.00
N GLY A 318 2.53 -16.17 21.03
CA GLY A 318 2.98 -14.89 21.58
C GLY A 318 2.60 -13.66 20.73
N PHE A 319 1.83 -13.81 19.66
CA PHE A 319 1.32 -12.69 18.89
C PHE A 319 0.19 -12.00 19.65
N ARG A 320 0.37 -10.73 19.97
CA ARG A 320 -0.62 -9.94 20.71
C ARG A 320 -1.79 -9.53 19.81
N LEU A 321 -2.98 -9.57 20.37
CA LEU A 321 -4.18 -9.03 19.74
C LEU A 321 -4.32 -7.52 20.02
N PRO A 322 -5.05 -6.80 19.15
CA PRO A 322 -5.35 -5.38 19.33
C PRO A 322 -6.11 -5.10 20.63
N LYS A 323 -5.96 -3.89 21.15
CA LYS A 323 -6.71 -3.41 22.32
C LYS A 323 -8.22 -3.54 22.11
N GLY A 324 -8.93 -3.99 23.13
CA GLY A 324 -10.38 -4.22 23.07
C GLY A 324 -10.78 -5.62 22.56
N SER A 325 -9.80 -6.51 22.31
CA SER A 325 -10.05 -7.94 22.14
C SER A 325 -10.38 -8.59 23.50
N ASP A 326 -11.18 -9.65 23.49
CA ASP A 326 -11.61 -10.37 24.71
C ASP A 326 -10.44 -11.17 25.33
N VAL A 327 -9.41 -11.48 24.56
CA VAL A 327 -8.20 -12.19 24.98
C VAL A 327 -6.92 -11.47 24.51
N GLY A 328 -5.78 -11.80 25.10
CA GLY A 328 -4.54 -11.06 24.90
C GLY A 328 -3.73 -11.47 23.70
N SER A 329 -3.80 -12.71 23.28
CA SER A 329 -2.96 -13.28 22.24
C SER A 329 -3.77 -14.10 21.22
N ILE A 330 -3.15 -14.37 20.05
CA ILE A 330 -3.81 -15.12 18.97
C ILE A 330 -4.08 -16.56 19.41
N GLU A 331 -3.14 -17.19 20.08
CA GLU A 331 -3.31 -18.56 20.57
C GLU A 331 -4.54 -18.72 21.48
N ASP A 332 -4.89 -17.70 22.27
CA ASP A 332 -6.06 -17.73 23.15
C ASP A 332 -7.41 -17.75 22.39
N LEU A 333 -7.40 -17.46 21.09
CA LEU A 333 -8.58 -17.58 20.24
C LEU A 333 -8.92 -19.04 19.90
N PHE A 334 -8.08 -19.98 20.26
CA PHE A 334 -8.20 -21.39 19.93
C PHE A 334 -8.09 -22.25 21.17
N THR A 335 -8.58 -23.47 21.11
CA THR A 335 -8.20 -24.53 22.07
C THR A 335 -6.90 -25.17 21.65
N ASP A 336 -6.20 -25.86 22.55
CA ASP A 336 -4.99 -26.59 22.23
C ASP A 336 -5.19 -27.62 21.11
N ASN A 337 -6.34 -28.28 21.11
CA ASN A 337 -6.74 -29.20 20.03
C ASN A 337 -6.85 -28.47 18.68
N GLN A 338 -7.54 -27.32 18.65
CA GLN A 338 -7.65 -26.51 17.42
C GLN A 338 -6.29 -26.03 16.92
N LEU A 339 -5.42 -25.56 17.82
CA LEU A 339 -4.06 -25.14 17.47
C LEU A 339 -3.25 -26.29 16.88
N ALA A 340 -3.27 -27.45 17.53
CA ALA A 340 -2.53 -28.63 17.09
C ALA A 340 -2.97 -29.13 15.72
N GLN A 341 -4.28 -29.21 15.50
CA GLN A 341 -4.86 -29.63 14.23
C GLN A 341 -4.58 -28.65 13.10
N LEU A 342 -4.74 -27.34 13.33
CA LEU A 342 -4.42 -26.30 12.34
C LEU A 342 -2.92 -26.27 12.01
N ALA A 343 -2.04 -26.36 13.01
CA ALA A 343 -0.59 -26.38 12.81
C ALA A 343 -0.17 -27.61 11.97
N PHE A 344 -0.76 -28.77 12.25
CA PHE A 344 -0.52 -29.99 11.48
C PHE A 344 -1.03 -29.87 10.04
N LEU A 345 -2.26 -29.36 9.84
CA LEU A 345 -2.82 -29.15 8.50
C LEU A 345 -1.94 -28.18 7.69
N LYS A 346 -1.53 -27.03 8.30
CA LYS A 346 -0.62 -26.07 7.66
C LYS A 346 0.70 -26.73 7.26
N HIS A 347 1.26 -27.57 8.13
CA HIS A 347 2.48 -28.33 7.82
C HIS A 347 2.30 -29.22 6.59
N LEU A 348 1.19 -29.95 6.49
CA LEU A 348 0.91 -30.80 5.32
C LEU A 348 0.78 -29.96 4.04
N ILE A 349 0.09 -28.82 4.09
CA ILE A 349 -0.04 -27.91 2.96
C ILE A 349 1.31 -27.35 2.53
N ASN A 350 2.17 -26.97 3.48
CA ASN A 350 3.49 -26.43 3.19
C ASN A 350 4.45 -27.43 2.56
N ASN A 351 4.16 -28.74 2.64
CA ASN A 351 4.91 -29.80 1.95
C ASN A 351 4.50 -29.95 0.47
N GLU A 352 3.50 -29.22 -0.02
CA GLU A 352 3.17 -29.20 -1.45
C GLU A 352 4.27 -28.47 -2.22
N ASN A 353 4.79 -29.12 -3.27
CA ASN A 353 5.91 -28.63 -4.05
C ASN A 353 5.53 -27.49 -5.00
N ASP A 354 4.35 -27.58 -5.62
CA ASP A 354 3.86 -26.54 -6.51
C ASP A 354 3.43 -25.32 -5.71
N GLU A 355 4.06 -24.17 -5.97
CA GLU A 355 3.83 -22.94 -5.24
C GLU A 355 2.41 -22.40 -5.44
N ASN A 356 1.86 -22.48 -6.64
CA ASN A 356 0.52 -21.99 -6.95
C ASN A 356 -0.56 -22.86 -6.31
N ILE A 357 -0.36 -24.18 -6.32
CA ILE A 357 -1.24 -25.13 -5.62
C ILE A 357 -1.14 -24.89 -4.11
N ARG A 358 0.07 -24.78 -3.57
CA ARG A 358 0.28 -24.46 -2.15
C ARG A 358 -0.40 -23.18 -1.71
N LYS A 359 -0.23 -22.07 -2.47
CA LYS A 359 -0.93 -20.79 -2.21
C LYS A 359 -2.44 -20.96 -2.25
N SER A 360 -2.97 -21.74 -3.19
CA SER A 360 -4.40 -21.98 -3.33
C SER A 360 -4.96 -22.83 -2.17
N LEU A 361 -4.21 -23.82 -1.67
CA LEU A 361 -4.55 -24.57 -0.46
C LEU A 361 -4.49 -23.68 0.80
N LEU A 362 -3.48 -22.81 0.91
CA LEU A 362 -3.37 -21.85 2.00
C LEU A 362 -4.51 -20.83 1.98
N LEU A 363 -5.05 -20.48 0.83
CA LEU A 363 -6.24 -19.62 0.72
C LEU A 363 -7.47 -20.32 1.31
N ALA A 364 -7.65 -21.61 1.03
CA ALA A 364 -8.71 -22.42 1.64
C ALA A 364 -8.50 -22.56 3.16
N PHE A 365 -7.26 -22.81 3.60
CA PHE A 365 -6.86 -22.88 5.00
C PHE A 365 -7.15 -21.54 5.73
N SER A 366 -6.75 -20.42 5.18
CA SER A 366 -7.01 -19.08 5.70
C SER A 366 -8.51 -18.83 5.90
N SER A 367 -9.33 -19.22 4.92
CA SER A 367 -10.79 -19.14 5.04
C SER A 367 -11.37 -20.10 6.09
N THR A 368 -10.68 -21.21 6.38
CA THR A 368 -11.08 -22.20 7.41
C THR A 368 -10.87 -21.64 8.80
N ILE A 369 -9.77 -20.94 9.06
CA ILE A 369 -9.44 -20.32 10.34
C ILE A 369 -10.60 -19.42 10.82
N ASN A 370 -11.33 -18.78 9.91
CA ASN A 370 -12.47 -17.93 10.26
C ASN A 370 -13.56 -18.66 11.06
N LYS A 371 -13.72 -19.95 10.89
CA LYS A 371 -14.75 -20.74 11.58
C LYS A 371 -14.18 -21.69 12.63
N PHE A 372 -12.98 -22.19 12.44
CA PHE A 372 -12.35 -23.16 13.34
C PHE A 372 -11.58 -22.45 14.45
N ASN A 373 -12.32 -21.81 15.35
CA ASN A 373 -11.80 -21.05 16.50
C ASN A 373 -12.88 -20.84 17.55
N ARG A 374 -12.54 -20.29 18.69
CA ARG A 374 -13.45 -20.03 19.83
C ARG A 374 -14.37 -18.82 19.62
N MET A 375 -14.22 -18.06 18.57
CA MET A 375 -15.09 -16.93 18.25
C MET A 375 -16.34 -17.36 17.49
N PHE A 376 -16.32 -18.56 16.85
CA PHE A 376 -17.43 -19.06 16.08
C PHE A 376 -18.56 -19.57 16.98
N HIS A 377 -19.81 -19.22 16.67
CA HIS A 377 -21.00 -19.73 17.32
C HIS A 377 -22.08 -20.04 16.30
N TYR A 378 -22.95 -21.00 16.64
CA TYR A 378 -24.12 -21.28 15.83
C TYR A 378 -25.18 -20.18 15.99
N THR A 379 -25.75 -19.74 14.88
CA THR A 379 -26.97 -18.90 14.92
C THR A 379 -28.19 -19.76 14.67
N LYS A 380 -29.34 -19.40 15.26
CA LYS A 380 -30.62 -20.10 15.09
C LYS A 380 -31.19 -19.99 13.67
N SER A 381 -30.66 -19.12 12.82
CA SER A 381 -31.00 -19.00 11.41
C SER A 381 -30.12 -19.92 10.58
N GLU A 382 -30.73 -20.68 9.69
CA GLU A 382 -30.12 -21.71 8.86
C GLU A 382 -28.70 -21.39 8.36
N GLY A 383 -27.72 -22.18 8.79
CA GLY A 383 -26.42 -22.34 8.17
C GLY A 383 -25.38 -21.26 8.37
N GLY A 384 -25.59 -20.23 9.17
CA GLY A 384 -24.73 -19.10 9.23
C GLY A 384 -24.29 -18.65 10.62
N GLY A 385 -23.31 -19.28 11.25
CA GLY A 385 -22.57 -18.65 12.34
C GLY A 385 -21.56 -17.66 11.76
N ASP A 386 -21.66 -16.39 12.12
CA ASP A 386 -20.61 -15.42 11.86
C ASP A 386 -19.69 -15.34 13.05
N SER A 387 -18.41 -15.15 12.78
CA SER A 387 -17.41 -15.14 13.83
C SER A 387 -16.57 -13.88 13.82
N GLY A 388 -16.31 -13.39 15.02
CA GLY A 388 -15.21 -12.51 15.34
C GLY A 388 -15.10 -11.22 14.51
N PRO A 389 -13.94 -10.97 13.88
CA PRO A 389 -13.61 -9.68 13.30
C PRO A 389 -14.52 -9.21 12.18
N PHE A 390 -15.07 -10.10 11.38
CA PHE A 390 -15.96 -9.72 10.26
C PHE A 390 -17.33 -9.20 10.70
N ARG A 391 -17.77 -9.60 11.90
CA ARG A 391 -19.08 -9.16 12.42
C ARG A 391 -18.96 -8.02 13.42
N TYR A 392 -17.98 -8.12 14.34
CA TYR A 392 -17.89 -7.22 15.49
C TYR A 392 -16.77 -6.17 15.34
N TYR A 393 -15.98 -6.21 14.27
CA TYR A 393 -14.77 -5.41 14.08
C TYR A 393 -13.81 -5.49 15.28
N ARG A 394 -13.75 -6.69 15.92
CA ARG A 394 -12.85 -7.04 17.01
C ARG A 394 -12.83 -8.55 17.26
N TYR A 395 -11.80 -9.03 17.96
CA TYR A 395 -11.68 -10.43 18.36
C TYR A 395 -12.51 -10.69 19.62
N ARG A 396 -13.59 -11.43 19.46
CA ARG A 396 -14.57 -11.69 20.52
C ARG A 396 -14.82 -13.18 20.68
N ILE A 397 -14.59 -13.69 21.90
CA ILE A 397 -14.88 -15.10 22.21
C ILE A 397 -16.41 -15.30 22.25
N ALA A 398 -16.89 -16.36 21.62
CA ALA A 398 -18.29 -16.73 21.69
C ALA A 398 -18.63 -17.27 23.09
N PRO A 399 -19.78 -16.89 23.67
CA PRO A 399 -20.20 -17.44 24.97
C PRO A 399 -20.36 -18.98 24.92
N ASP A 400 -20.82 -19.50 23.78
CA ASP A 400 -20.97 -20.93 23.50
C ASP A 400 -20.30 -21.22 22.13
N PRO A 401 -18.99 -21.50 22.09
CA PRO A 401 -18.30 -21.78 20.86
C PRO A 401 -18.80 -23.04 20.19
N GLY A 402 -19.11 -22.96 18.89
CA GLY A 402 -19.51 -24.12 18.10
C GLY A 402 -18.37 -25.14 17.95
N VAL A 403 -18.69 -26.40 18.12
CA VAL A 403 -17.76 -27.51 17.84
C VAL A 403 -17.90 -27.92 16.38
N LEU A 404 -16.83 -27.83 15.63
CA LEU A 404 -16.77 -28.13 14.21
C LEU A 404 -15.58 -29.05 13.92
N GLU A 405 -15.73 -29.93 12.93
CA GLU A 405 -14.62 -30.74 12.42
C GLU A 405 -13.78 -29.96 11.42
N LEU A 406 -12.46 -29.91 11.64
CA LEU A 406 -11.56 -29.10 10.81
C LEU A 406 -11.61 -29.49 9.33
N MET A 407 -11.57 -30.80 9.04
CA MET A 407 -11.50 -31.28 7.66
C MET A 407 -12.79 -31.00 6.89
N ASP A 408 -13.95 -31.03 7.53
CA ASP A 408 -15.24 -30.70 6.90
C ASP A 408 -15.31 -29.22 6.48
N ILE A 409 -14.78 -28.34 7.35
CA ILE A 409 -14.69 -26.92 7.02
C ILE A 409 -13.67 -26.73 5.90
N PHE A 410 -12.49 -27.30 6.01
CA PHE A 410 -11.43 -27.17 5.02
C PHE A 410 -11.86 -27.68 3.65
N GLU A 411 -12.52 -28.82 3.57
CA GLU A 411 -13.09 -29.34 2.31
C GLU A 411 -14.14 -28.40 1.73
N THR A 412 -15.02 -27.85 2.58
CA THR A 412 -16.02 -26.86 2.13
C THR A 412 -15.33 -25.61 1.55
N LYS A 413 -14.25 -25.14 2.17
CA LYS A 413 -13.48 -23.97 1.69
C LYS A 413 -12.68 -24.29 0.44
N PHE A 414 -12.06 -25.47 0.38
CA PHE A 414 -11.42 -25.97 -0.82
C PHE A 414 -12.37 -25.99 -2.02
N LYS A 415 -13.58 -26.56 -1.88
CA LYS A 415 -14.60 -26.57 -2.95
C LYS A 415 -14.94 -25.16 -3.46
N LYS A 416 -14.97 -24.16 -2.57
CA LYS A 416 -15.18 -22.76 -2.97
C LYS A 416 -14.00 -22.18 -3.75
N VAL A 417 -12.76 -22.45 -3.33
CA VAL A 417 -11.56 -22.04 -4.06
C VAL A 417 -11.50 -22.75 -5.43
N LEU A 418 -11.74 -24.05 -5.46
CA LEU A 418 -11.77 -24.82 -6.70
C LEU A 418 -12.80 -24.27 -7.69
N SER A 419 -14.03 -24.02 -7.24
CA SER A 419 -15.08 -23.43 -8.08
C SER A 419 -14.68 -22.05 -8.61
N ALA A 420 -14.04 -21.21 -7.79
CA ALA A 420 -13.54 -19.92 -8.24
C ALA A 420 -12.44 -20.06 -9.29
N LYS A 421 -11.49 -21.00 -9.09
CA LYS A 421 -10.42 -21.30 -10.06
C LYS A 421 -10.98 -21.77 -11.40
N GLN A 422 -11.94 -22.69 -11.37
CA GLN A 422 -12.64 -23.19 -12.58
C GLN A 422 -13.38 -22.06 -13.31
N GLU A 423 -13.96 -21.09 -12.59
CA GLU A 423 -14.66 -19.98 -13.19
C GLU A 423 -13.72 -18.97 -13.87
N ILE A 424 -12.50 -18.78 -13.36
CA ILE A 424 -11.59 -17.74 -13.85
C ILE A 424 -10.48 -18.26 -14.79
N GLU A 425 -10.21 -19.58 -14.83
CA GLU A 425 -9.05 -20.16 -15.55
C GLU A 425 -9.00 -19.82 -17.04
N PHE A 426 -10.16 -19.64 -17.70
CA PHE A 426 -10.21 -19.30 -19.11
C PHE A 426 -9.72 -17.87 -19.42
N LYS A 427 -9.63 -16.99 -18.40
CA LYS A 427 -9.13 -15.62 -18.49
C LYS A 427 -7.86 -15.39 -17.67
N ILE A 428 -7.71 -16.09 -16.54
CA ILE A 428 -6.60 -15.96 -15.60
C ILE A 428 -5.88 -17.29 -15.51
N ASN A 429 -4.82 -17.43 -16.28
CA ASN A 429 -4.03 -18.66 -16.44
C ASN A 429 -2.54 -18.34 -16.63
N GLU A 430 -1.71 -19.33 -16.89
CA GLU A 430 -0.26 -19.17 -17.07
C GLU A 430 0.13 -18.13 -18.13
N ALA A 431 -0.66 -18.02 -19.21
CA ALA A 431 -0.39 -17.06 -20.27
C ALA A 431 -0.78 -15.61 -19.91
N THR A 432 -1.71 -15.43 -18.99
CA THR A 432 -2.29 -14.12 -18.65
C THR A 432 -1.98 -13.63 -17.26
N VAL A 433 -1.43 -14.47 -16.36
CA VAL A 433 -1.11 -14.07 -14.98
C VAL A 433 -0.14 -12.90 -14.92
N GLY A 434 0.74 -12.73 -15.89
CA GLY A 434 1.63 -11.57 -16.04
C GLY A 434 0.90 -10.24 -16.29
N ASN A 435 -0.42 -10.26 -16.54
CA ASN A 435 -1.25 -9.06 -16.63
C ASN A 435 -1.68 -8.53 -15.24
N ALA A 436 -1.33 -9.21 -14.15
CA ALA A 436 -1.65 -8.82 -12.79
C ALA A 436 -0.39 -8.51 -12.00
N GLU A 437 -0.29 -7.33 -11.44
CA GLU A 437 0.72 -6.96 -10.46
C GLU A 437 0.06 -6.75 -9.10
N ILE A 438 0.40 -7.59 -8.12
CA ILE A 438 -0.21 -7.62 -6.80
C ILE A 438 0.86 -7.28 -5.78
N VAL A 439 0.81 -6.09 -5.21
CA VAL A 439 1.91 -5.49 -4.44
C VAL A 439 1.47 -5.13 -3.02
N LYS A 440 2.31 -5.47 -2.05
CA LYS A 440 2.22 -4.90 -0.71
C LYS A 440 2.85 -3.51 -0.74
N GLY A 441 2.03 -2.49 -0.58
CA GLY A 441 2.48 -1.11 -0.69
C GLY A 441 1.45 -0.13 -0.18
N THR A 442 1.74 1.15 -0.34
CA THR A 442 0.88 2.24 0.07
C THR A 442 0.49 3.09 -1.14
N ALA A 443 -0.76 3.57 -1.15
CA ALA A 443 -1.24 4.52 -2.15
C ALA A 443 -0.48 5.87 -2.14
N THR A 444 0.33 6.12 -1.12
CA THR A 444 1.17 7.33 -1.01
C THR A 444 2.56 7.15 -1.61
N ASP A 445 2.88 5.97 -2.11
CA ASP A 445 4.15 5.66 -2.77
C ASP A 445 3.89 4.82 -4.03
N LEU A 446 3.64 5.52 -5.14
CA LEU A 446 3.35 4.95 -6.45
C LEU A 446 4.44 5.31 -7.48
N GLU A 447 5.63 5.73 -7.03
CA GLU A 447 6.73 6.19 -7.91
C GLU A 447 7.26 5.08 -8.83
N TRP A 448 7.05 3.83 -8.45
CA TRP A 448 7.43 2.67 -9.26
C TRP A 448 6.45 2.43 -10.45
N ILE A 449 5.26 3.02 -10.43
CA ILE A 449 4.32 2.99 -11.57
C ILE A 449 4.74 4.10 -12.53
N PRO A 450 5.02 3.78 -13.82
CA PRO A 450 5.40 4.79 -14.79
C PRO A 450 4.34 5.89 -14.92
N LYS A 451 4.80 7.13 -15.09
CA LYS A 451 3.88 8.24 -15.35
C LYS A 451 3.07 7.98 -16.63
N GLU A 452 1.78 8.32 -16.59
CA GLU A 452 0.86 8.20 -17.74
C GLU A 452 0.70 6.77 -18.27
N SER A 453 1.04 5.74 -17.46
CA SER A 453 0.90 4.33 -17.85
C SER A 453 -0.45 3.72 -17.49
N VAL A 454 -1.17 4.31 -16.55
CA VAL A 454 -2.47 3.82 -16.05
C VAL A 454 -3.58 4.44 -16.89
N ASP A 455 -4.46 3.60 -17.42
CA ASP A 455 -5.58 4.03 -18.26
C ASP A 455 -6.84 4.33 -17.42
N TYR A 456 -7.05 3.59 -16.33
CA TYR A 456 -8.21 3.74 -15.46
C TYR A 456 -7.88 3.44 -14.00
N ILE A 457 -8.39 4.26 -13.09
CA ILE A 457 -8.29 4.03 -11.64
C ILE A 457 -9.70 3.78 -11.10
N TYR A 458 -9.91 2.60 -10.54
CA TYR A 458 -11.12 2.29 -9.78
C TYR A 458 -10.73 1.95 -8.34
N THR A 459 -11.23 2.73 -7.38
CA THR A 459 -10.80 2.59 -5.98
C THR A 459 -11.89 2.99 -5.00
N ASP A 460 -11.87 2.34 -3.83
CA ASP A 460 -12.71 2.67 -2.69
C ASP A 460 -11.82 2.81 -1.44
N PRO A 461 -11.29 4.02 -1.19
CA PRO A 461 -10.35 4.25 -0.10
C PRO A 461 -11.04 4.14 1.27
N PRO A 462 -10.30 3.81 2.34
CA PRO A 462 -10.87 3.72 3.68
C PRO A 462 -11.36 5.08 4.19
N TYR A 463 -12.56 5.13 4.74
CA TYR A 463 -13.19 6.34 5.28
C TYR A 463 -12.77 6.58 6.73
N GLY A 464 -11.60 7.16 6.92
CA GLY A 464 -11.05 7.48 8.23
C GLY A 464 -10.74 6.24 9.08
N LYS A 465 -10.94 6.32 10.40
CA LYS A 465 -10.56 5.26 11.37
C LYS A 465 -11.68 4.26 11.68
N LYS A 466 -12.70 4.13 10.85
CA LYS A 466 -13.88 3.28 11.15
C LYS A 466 -13.54 1.80 11.23
N ILE A 467 -12.68 1.30 10.34
CA ILE A 467 -12.30 -0.11 10.27
C ILE A 467 -10.78 -0.22 10.34
N PRO A 468 -10.21 -0.74 11.44
CA PRO A 468 -8.78 -0.94 11.58
C PRO A 468 -8.33 -2.24 10.87
N TYR A 469 -8.27 -2.21 9.55
CA TYR A 469 -8.03 -3.39 8.69
C TYR A 469 -6.82 -4.23 9.10
N LEU A 470 -5.69 -3.58 9.40
CA LEU A 470 -4.47 -4.28 9.81
C LEU A 470 -4.64 -5.00 11.15
N ASP A 471 -5.23 -4.31 12.14
CA ASP A 471 -5.50 -4.89 13.46
C ASP A 471 -6.47 -6.07 13.37
N LEU A 472 -7.47 -5.96 12.51
CA LEU A 472 -8.46 -7.02 12.33
C LEU A 472 -7.93 -8.21 11.51
N SER A 473 -6.84 -8.04 10.77
CA SER A 473 -6.22 -9.08 9.94
C SER A 473 -5.08 -9.83 10.65
N VAL A 474 -4.70 -9.42 11.87
CA VAL A 474 -3.50 -9.93 12.55
C VAL A 474 -3.53 -11.45 12.74
N MET A 475 -4.68 -12.06 13.00
CA MET A 475 -4.84 -13.50 13.14
C MET A 475 -4.46 -14.24 11.85
N TRP A 476 -4.94 -13.78 10.70
CA TRP A 476 -4.63 -14.39 9.39
C TRP A 476 -3.19 -14.15 8.99
N ASN A 477 -2.69 -12.91 9.17
CA ASN A 477 -1.31 -12.59 8.88
C ASN A 477 -0.34 -13.48 9.68
N ALA A 478 -0.62 -13.70 10.96
CA ALA A 478 0.22 -14.56 11.80
C ALA A 478 0.13 -16.06 11.44
N TRP A 479 -1.06 -16.57 11.07
CA TRP A 479 -1.20 -17.94 10.61
C TRP A 479 -0.58 -18.19 9.24
N LEU A 480 -0.46 -17.19 8.40
CA LEU A 480 0.10 -17.28 7.05
C LEU A 480 1.57 -16.84 6.97
N ASP A 481 2.18 -16.44 8.09
CA ASP A 481 3.56 -15.93 8.18
C ASP A 481 3.81 -14.70 7.28
N LEU A 482 2.85 -13.73 7.27
CA LEU A 482 2.84 -12.54 6.40
C LEU A 482 3.34 -11.27 7.09
#